data_ca1056d618c946b319a391548255089d
#
_entry.id   ca1056d618c946b319a391548255089d
#
_cell.length_a   1.000
_cell.length_b   1.000
_cell.length_c   1.000
_cell.angle_alpha   90.00
_cell.angle_beta   90.00
_cell.angle_gamma   90.00
#
_symmetry.space_group_name_H-M   'P 1'
#
loop_
_entity.id
_entity.type
_entity.pdbx_description
1 polymer ?
#
loop_
_entity_poly.entity_id
_entity_poly.type
_entity_poly.pdbx_seq_one_letter_code
_entity_poly.pdbx_strand_id
1 'polypeptide(L)'
;MLTRIFSCLIVCLLWANSNLEAQAINESLFNNAYNFIDQISLKREAQWLDIIKPVTRTEIKQSLNKLLQIKDSLSKEDREELMFHANDFQLAQDENFSHYKKFTLDQRYRFRAFTLRQGGNTIYADPIFGSSIGAYNGKIIFERNLGVNFWGNLSERFSYSFYFNDINYNGDGLKEIPAWNGDRKFVNIGDKNALDKKNYNDLRVSLTYSFKNGFISAGQDRLSFGYGQQSNVILSQNAPTYPFIRLKYLPFKKVQFNYLHAFLQSNIIDKNAEYPFNTPTYG
;
A
#
# COMPACT_ATOMS: atom_id res chain seq x y z
N MET A 1 -12.24 27.64 22.68
CA MET A 1 -13.25 27.47 21.62
C MET A 1 -12.91 26.31 20.66
N LEU A 2 -11.70 26.20 20.14
CA LEU A 2 -11.26 25.11 19.27
C LEU A 2 -11.40 23.71 19.90
N THR A 3 -11.06 23.55 21.17
CA THR A 3 -11.15 22.26 21.89
C THR A 3 -12.60 21.76 22.00
N ARG A 4 -13.57 22.65 22.20
CA ARG A 4 -15.00 22.26 22.26
C ARG A 4 -15.55 21.88 20.90
N ILE A 5 -15.10 22.51 19.82
CA ILE A 5 -15.47 22.16 18.44
C ILE A 5 -14.90 20.79 18.10
N PHE A 6 -13.65 20.51 18.48
CA PHE A 6 -13.00 19.23 18.26
C PHE A 6 -13.66 18.08 19.03
N SER A 7 -14.07 18.35 20.29
CA SER A 7 -14.83 17.38 21.11
C SER A 7 -16.22 17.08 20.55
N CYS A 8 -16.95 18.09 20.06
CA CYS A 8 -18.25 17.88 19.41
C CYS A 8 -18.10 17.09 18.10
N LEU A 9 -17.06 17.33 17.33
CA LEU A 9 -16.79 16.60 16.09
C LEU A 9 -16.49 15.11 16.36
N ILE A 10 -15.73 14.83 17.42
CA ILE A 10 -15.42 13.45 17.85
C ILE A 10 -16.69 12.74 18.34
N VAL A 11 -17.54 13.43 19.12
CA VAL A 11 -18.80 12.85 19.62
C VAL A 11 -19.80 12.60 18.49
N CYS A 12 -19.92 13.50 17.50
CA CYS A 12 -20.75 13.29 16.32
C CYS A 12 -20.27 12.12 15.46
N LEU A 13 -18.95 11.90 15.35
CA LEU A 13 -18.37 10.77 14.64
C LEU A 13 -18.64 9.42 15.33
N LEU A 14 -18.75 9.42 16.66
CA LEU A 14 -19.00 8.20 17.46
C LEU A 14 -20.50 7.79 17.45
N TRP A 15 -21.44 8.69 17.15
CA TRP A 15 -22.88 8.43 17.23
C TRP A 15 -23.53 7.95 15.94
N ALA A 16 -22.80 7.89 14.84
CA ALA A 16 -23.34 7.38 13.59
C ALA A 16 -23.43 5.84 13.61
N ASN A 17 -24.48 5.30 14.23
CA ASN A 17 -24.84 3.89 14.15
C ASN A 17 -25.44 3.59 12.78
N SER A 18 -24.68 2.94 11.91
CA SER A 18 -25.20 2.28 10.71
C SER A 18 -24.31 1.07 10.44
N ASN A 19 -24.94 -0.07 10.14
CA ASN A 19 -24.28 -1.30 9.68
C ASN A 19 -23.50 -0.98 8.40
N LEU A 20 -22.24 -0.62 8.55
CA LEU A 20 -21.32 -0.39 7.46
C LEU A 20 -20.25 -1.46 7.57
N GLU A 21 -20.23 -2.39 6.64
CA GLU A 21 -19.08 -3.23 6.34
C GLU A 21 -17.94 -2.33 5.83
N ALA A 22 -17.38 -1.53 6.71
CA ALA A 22 -16.34 -0.57 6.35
C ALA A 22 -14.97 -1.16 6.64
N GLN A 23 -14.58 -2.16 5.84
CA GLN A 23 -13.23 -2.72 5.88
C GLN A 23 -12.31 -1.85 5.00
N ALA A 24 -11.85 -0.73 5.53
CA ALA A 24 -10.94 0.18 4.83
C ALA A 24 -9.46 -0.19 5.06
N ILE A 25 -9.11 -1.46 4.83
CA ILE A 25 -7.72 -1.90 4.84
C ILE A 25 -7.05 -1.34 3.59
N ASN A 26 -6.03 -0.50 3.74
CA ASN A 26 -5.24 0.01 2.61
C ASN A 26 -4.45 -1.12 1.96
N GLU A 27 -4.58 -1.24 0.63
CA GLU A 27 -3.84 -2.24 -0.13
C GLU A 27 -2.51 -1.68 -0.60
N SER A 28 -1.45 -2.49 -0.51
CA SER A 28 -0.12 -2.07 -0.95
C SER A 28 -0.10 -1.55 -2.40
N LEU A 29 0.59 -0.44 -2.65
CA LEU A 29 0.81 0.10 -4.01
C LEU A 29 1.46 -0.89 -4.98
N PHE A 30 2.16 -1.90 -4.46
CA PHE A 30 2.83 -2.92 -5.26
C PHE A 30 1.94 -4.13 -5.58
N ASN A 31 0.65 -4.07 -5.27
CA ASN A 31 -0.28 -5.11 -5.68
C ASN A 31 -0.59 -5.00 -7.18
N ASN A 32 -0.38 -6.08 -7.92
CA ASN A 32 -0.59 -6.10 -9.36
C ASN A 32 -2.04 -5.82 -9.78
N ALA A 33 -3.02 -5.98 -8.87
CA ALA A 33 -4.41 -5.64 -9.14
C ALA A 33 -4.59 -4.17 -9.59
N TYR A 34 -3.73 -3.25 -9.14
CA TYR A 34 -3.76 -1.86 -9.61
C TYR A 34 -3.47 -1.77 -11.10
N ASN A 35 -2.37 -2.38 -11.54
CA ASN A 35 -1.97 -2.37 -12.95
C ASN A 35 -3.01 -3.06 -13.83
N PHE A 36 -3.55 -4.18 -13.37
CA PHE A 36 -4.60 -4.92 -14.07
C PHE A 36 -5.86 -4.06 -14.26
N ILE A 37 -6.38 -3.46 -13.18
CA ILE A 37 -7.59 -2.62 -13.24
C ILE A 37 -7.33 -1.41 -14.14
N ASP A 38 -6.18 -0.74 -14.02
CA ASP A 38 -5.82 0.40 -14.84
C ASP A 38 -5.75 0.02 -16.34
N GLN A 39 -5.15 -1.14 -16.67
CA GLN A 39 -5.07 -1.62 -18.07
C GLN A 39 -6.45 -1.94 -18.66
N ILE A 40 -7.31 -2.62 -17.91
CA ILE A 40 -8.66 -2.93 -18.39
C ILE A 40 -9.50 -1.66 -18.48
N SER A 41 -9.34 -0.71 -17.57
CA SER A 41 -10.03 0.58 -17.61
C SER A 41 -9.69 1.39 -18.87
N LEU A 42 -8.44 1.34 -19.32
CA LEU A 42 -8.01 1.92 -20.58
C LEU A 42 -8.66 1.24 -21.80
N LYS A 43 -8.73 -0.10 -21.79
CA LYS A 43 -9.25 -0.89 -22.92
C LYS A 43 -10.78 -0.80 -23.07
N ARG A 44 -11.51 -0.62 -21.97
CA ARG A 44 -12.95 -0.87 -21.87
C ARG A 44 -13.76 0.26 -21.25
N GLU A 45 -13.18 1.44 -21.08
CA GLU A 45 -13.83 2.59 -20.42
C GLU A 45 -14.42 2.24 -19.04
N ALA A 46 -13.78 1.30 -18.34
CA ALA A 46 -14.19 0.89 -17.01
C ALA A 46 -13.85 1.99 -15.99
N GLN A 47 -14.43 1.88 -14.80
CA GLN A 47 -14.21 2.86 -13.75
C GLN A 47 -12.79 2.76 -13.20
N TRP A 48 -12.04 3.85 -13.26
CA TRP A 48 -10.74 4.00 -12.63
C TRP A 48 -10.82 3.94 -11.10
N LEU A 49 -9.74 3.45 -10.50
CA LEU A 49 -9.54 3.57 -9.07
C LEU A 49 -9.33 5.04 -8.67
N ASP A 50 -9.35 5.30 -7.35
CA ASP A 50 -9.10 6.64 -6.83
C ASP A 50 -7.75 7.19 -7.30
N ILE A 51 -7.70 8.50 -7.53
CA ILE A 51 -6.49 9.23 -7.92
C ILE A 51 -5.42 9.19 -6.82
N ILE A 52 -5.82 9.06 -5.55
CA ILE A 52 -4.89 8.92 -4.41
C ILE A 52 -4.82 7.44 -4.01
N LYS A 53 -3.67 6.84 -4.24
CA LYS A 53 -3.36 5.47 -3.85
C LYS A 53 -2.44 5.47 -2.60
N PRO A 54 -2.48 4.45 -1.73
CA PRO A 54 -3.23 3.22 -1.82
C PRO A 54 -4.74 3.44 -1.66
N VAL A 55 -5.53 2.63 -2.37
CA VAL A 55 -6.98 2.52 -2.15
C VAL A 55 -7.27 1.36 -1.21
N THR A 56 -8.48 1.31 -0.69
CA THR A 56 -8.87 0.22 0.22
C THR A 56 -9.11 -1.08 -0.54
N ARG A 57 -8.93 -2.22 0.14
CA ARG A 57 -9.25 -3.55 -0.41
C ARG A 57 -10.69 -3.63 -0.89
N THR A 58 -11.62 -2.99 -0.17
CA THR A 58 -13.03 -2.90 -0.55
C THR A 58 -13.23 -2.18 -1.87
N GLU A 59 -12.52 -1.07 -2.12
CA GLU A 59 -12.60 -0.35 -3.40
C GLU A 59 -12.05 -1.18 -4.57
N ILE A 60 -10.94 -1.89 -4.37
CA ILE A 60 -10.41 -2.81 -5.38
C ILE A 60 -11.42 -3.91 -5.67
N LYS A 61 -11.99 -4.54 -4.63
CA LYS A 61 -13.01 -5.57 -4.78
C LYS A 61 -14.22 -5.07 -5.57
N GLN A 62 -14.71 -3.87 -5.26
CA GLN A 62 -15.83 -3.26 -6.00
C GLN A 62 -15.50 -3.06 -7.48
N SER A 63 -14.28 -2.63 -7.79
CA SER A 63 -13.81 -2.49 -9.17
C SER A 63 -13.71 -3.83 -9.89
N LEU A 64 -13.12 -4.84 -9.25
CA LEU A 64 -13.07 -6.21 -9.80
C LEU A 64 -14.46 -6.81 -10.02
N ASN A 65 -15.40 -6.59 -9.09
CA ASN A 65 -16.78 -7.06 -9.25
C ASN A 65 -17.49 -6.42 -10.45
N LYS A 66 -17.22 -5.15 -10.75
CA LYS A 66 -17.74 -4.51 -11.97
C LYS A 66 -17.13 -5.12 -13.23
N LEU A 67 -15.82 -5.42 -13.21
CA LEU A 67 -15.16 -6.09 -14.32
C LEU A 67 -15.68 -7.51 -14.53
N LEU A 68 -16.09 -8.23 -13.48
CA LEU A 68 -16.73 -9.55 -13.60
C LEU A 68 -18.06 -9.49 -14.36
N GLN A 69 -18.78 -8.36 -14.33
CA GLN A 69 -20.02 -8.21 -15.09
C GLN A 69 -19.79 -8.16 -16.61
N ILE A 70 -18.60 -7.76 -17.04
CA ILE A 70 -18.20 -7.68 -18.45
C ILE A 70 -17.20 -8.75 -18.85
N LYS A 71 -16.99 -9.78 -18.03
CA LYS A 71 -15.96 -10.82 -18.21
C LYS A 71 -15.99 -11.51 -19.57
N ASP A 72 -17.19 -11.69 -20.14
CA ASP A 72 -17.36 -12.39 -21.42
C ASP A 72 -16.88 -11.56 -22.64
N SER A 73 -16.70 -10.25 -22.45
CA SER A 73 -16.12 -9.35 -23.46
C SER A 73 -14.60 -9.25 -23.38
N LEU A 74 -13.96 -9.85 -22.36
CA LEU A 74 -12.52 -9.80 -22.15
C LEU A 74 -11.82 -10.92 -22.95
N SER A 75 -10.53 -10.73 -23.23
CA SER A 75 -9.67 -11.79 -23.78
C SER A 75 -9.60 -12.96 -22.78
N LYS A 76 -9.12 -14.12 -23.23
CA LYS A 76 -8.96 -15.28 -22.36
C LYS A 76 -7.96 -14.96 -21.23
N GLU A 77 -6.84 -14.32 -21.55
CA GLU A 77 -5.78 -13.95 -20.63
C GLU A 77 -6.29 -12.93 -19.61
N ASP A 78 -6.94 -11.86 -20.06
CA ASP A 78 -7.52 -10.82 -19.17
C ASP A 78 -8.57 -11.43 -18.22
N ARG A 79 -9.33 -12.45 -18.69
CA ARG A 79 -10.33 -13.15 -17.88
C ARG A 79 -9.68 -14.04 -16.80
N GLU A 80 -8.64 -14.77 -17.14
CA GLU A 80 -7.90 -15.59 -16.18
C GLU A 80 -7.27 -14.72 -15.09
N GLU A 81 -6.65 -13.60 -15.47
CA GLU A 81 -6.08 -12.64 -14.53
C GLU A 81 -7.15 -11.97 -13.65
N LEU A 82 -8.31 -11.60 -14.24
CA LEU A 82 -9.46 -11.10 -13.48
C LEU A 82 -9.92 -12.09 -12.42
N MET A 83 -10.04 -13.38 -12.78
CA MET A 83 -10.46 -14.41 -11.83
C MET A 83 -9.45 -14.62 -10.72
N PHE A 84 -8.15 -14.56 -11.02
CA PHE A 84 -7.10 -14.62 -10.00
C PHE A 84 -7.24 -13.48 -8.98
N HIS A 85 -7.34 -12.23 -9.45
CA HIS A 85 -7.50 -11.09 -8.57
C HIS A 85 -8.83 -11.10 -7.81
N ALA A 86 -9.93 -11.44 -8.47
CA ALA A 86 -11.24 -11.54 -7.82
C ALA A 86 -11.21 -12.55 -6.67
N ASN A 87 -10.59 -13.71 -6.86
CA ASN A 87 -10.44 -14.72 -5.82
C ASN A 87 -9.58 -14.22 -4.64
N ASP A 88 -8.46 -13.54 -4.92
CA ASP A 88 -7.58 -12.99 -3.88
C ASP A 88 -8.30 -11.97 -2.99
N PHE A 89 -9.16 -11.14 -3.57
CA PHE A 89 -9.90 -10.12 -2.83
C PHE A 89 -11.21 -10.62 -2.20
N GLN A 90 -11.83 -11.67 -2.73
CA GLN A 90 -13.05 -12.27 -2.15
C GLN A 90 -12.76 -13.01 -0.86
N LEU A 91 -11.64 -13.71 -0.76
CA LEU A 91 -11.24 -14.45 0.45
C LEU A 91 -11.24 -13.60 1.73
N ALA A 92 -11.00 -12.30 1.62
CA ALA A 92 -11.04 -11.40 2.76
C ALA A 92 -12.43 -11.19 3.35
N GLN A 93 -13.51 -11.62 2.67
CA GLN A 93 -14.90 -11.38 3.08
C GLN A 93 -15.74 -12.66 3.19
N ASP A 94 -15.16 -13.84 2.97
CA ASP A 94 -15.91 -15.08 3.06
C ASP A 94 -16.25 -15.39 4.53
N GLU A 95 -17.50 -15.14 4.93
CA GLU A 95 -18.01 -15.34 6.28
C GLU A 95 -17.90 -16.79 6.79
N ASN A 96 -17.74 -17.76 5.85
CA ASN A 96 -17.59 -19.17 6.15
C ASN A 96 -16.15 -19.59 6.50
N PHE A 97 -15.20 -18.68 6.55
CA PHE A 97 -13.84 -18.94 7.03
C PHE A 97 -13.73 -18.91 8.56
N SER A 98 -14.69 -19.51 9.27
CA SER A 98 -14.48 -19.89 10.66
C SER A 98 -13.58 -21.12 10.67
N HIS A 99 -12.40 -21.01 11.23
CA HIS A 99 -11.40 -22.05 11.50
C HIS A 99 -10.22 -22.06 10.52
N TYR A 100 -9.04 -22.17 11.09
CA TYR A 100 -7.76 -22.58 10.55
C TYR A 100 -7.85 -23.26 9.19
N LYS A 101 -7.68 -22.54 8.10
CA LYS A 101 -7.31 -23.23 6.87
C LYS A 101 -5.81 -23.44 6.88
N LYS A 102 -5.44 -24.70 7.07
CA LYS A 102 -4.13 -25.26 6.78
C LYS A 102 -3.66 -24.78 5.40
N PHE A 103 -2.35 -24.61 5.26
CA PHE A 103 -1.63 -24.52 3.99
C PHE A 103 -2.40 -25.10 2.82
N THR A 104 -3.01 -24.26 2.00
CA THR A 104 -3.58 -24.70 0.74
C THR A 104 -2.70 -24.16 -0.39
N LEU A 105 -1.99 -25.06 -1.06
CA LEU A 105 -1.30 -24.81 -2.32
C LEU A 105 -2.29 -24.73 -3.51
N ASP A 106 -3.52 -24.34 -3.27
CA ASP A 106 -4.50 -24.17 -4.34
C ASP A 106 -4.08 -22.98 -5.19
N GLN A 107 -3.73 -23.20 -6.45
CA GLN A 107 -3.33 -22.18 -7.43
C GLN A 107 -4.40 -21.09 -7.64
N ARG A 108 -5.65 -21.35 -7.24
CA ARG A 108 -6.74 -20.38 -7.31
C ARG A 108 -6.69 -19.33 -6.21
N TYR A 109 -5.88 -19.54 -5.16
CA TYR A 109 -5.83 -18.68 -4.00
C TYR A 109 -4.39 -18.35 -3.65
N ARG A 110 -4.13 -17.09 -3.26
CA ARG A 110 -2.86 -16.75 -2.65
C ARG A 110 -2.66 -17.55 -1.37
N PHE A 111 -1.47 -18.04 -1.19
CA PHE A 111 -1.04 -18.62 0.07
C PHE A 111 -1.20 -17.59 1.20
N ARG A 112 -1.84 -18.02 2.30
CA ARG A 112 -1.93 -17.29 3.56
C ARG A 112 -1.34 -18.15 4.66
N ALA A 113 -0.30 -17.64 5.32
CA ALA A 113 0.35 -18.41 6.37
C ALA A 113 -0.53 -18.51 7.62
N PHE A 114 -1.22 -17.41 7.95
CA PHE A 114 -2.07 -17.35 9.12
C PHE A 114 -3.30 -16.50 8.87
N THR A 115 -4.45 -16.99 9.30
CA THR A 115 -5.73 -16.28 9.28
C THR A 115 -6.49 -16.57 10.56
N LEU A 116 -6.89 -15.52 11.28
CA LEU A 116 -7.76 -15.60 12.45
C LEU A 116 -8.94 -14.67 12.25
N ARG A 117 -10.16 -15.18 12.54
CA ARG A 117 -11.39 -14.40 12.59
C ARG A 117 -12.13 -14.70 13.86
N GLN A 118 -12.50 -13.65 14.60
CA GLN A 118 -13.30 -13.79 15.81
C GLN A 118 -14.20 -12.54 15.95
N GLY A 119 -15.50 -12.70 15.76
CA GLY A 119 -16.42 -11.57 15.70
C GLY A 119 -16.06 -10.61 14.56
N GLY A 120 -16.03 -9.31 14.84
CA GLY A 120 -15.60 -8.28 13.89
C GLY A 120 -14.08 -8.15 13.69
N ASN A 121 -13.29 -8.96 14.41
CA ASN A 121 -11.83 -8.91 14.36
C ASN A 121 -11.30 -9.88 13.31
N THR A 122 -10.33 -9.44 12.52
CA THR A 122 -9.63 -10.30 11.57
C THR A 122 -8.14 -10.03 11.61
N ILE A 123 -7.34 -11.07 11.50
CA ILE A 123 -5.89 -10.99 11.37
C ILE A 123 -5.48 -11.90 10.22
N TYR A 124 -4.74 -11.35 9.29
CA TYR A 124 -4.04 -12.09 8.25
C TYR A 124 -2.55 -11.82 8.40
N ALA A 125 -1.73 -12.86 8.29
CA ALA A 125 -0.29 -12.72 8.36
C ALA A 125 0.40 -13.63 7.35
N ASP A 126 1.32 -13.05 6.58
CA ASP A 126 2.14 -13.74 5.60
C ASP A 126 3.62 -13.42 5.84
N PRO A 127 4.51 -14.41 5.85
CA PRO A 127 5.94 -14.17 5.83
C PRO A 127 6.35 -13.67 4.45
N ILE A 128 7.39 -12.85 4.43
CA ILE A 128 8.05 -12.38 3.21
C ILE A 128 9.43 -12.96 3.20
N PHE A 129 9.74 -13.71 2.17
CA PHE A 129 11.10 -14.19 1.93
C PHE A 129 11.35 -14.26 0.43
N GLY A 130 12.56 -13.92 0.06
CA GLY A 130 12.98 -13.93 -1.32
C GLY A 130 14.47 -13.82 -1.45
N SER A 131 14.96 -14.21 -2.60
CA SER A 131 16.34 -13.97 -3.00
C SER A 131 16.40 -13.74 -4.50
N SER A 132 17.30 -12.88 -4.91
CA SER A 132 17.60 -12.66 -6.31
C SER A 132 19.11 -12.58 -6.54
N ILE A 133 19.51 -12.83 -7.77
CA ILE A 133 20.87 -12.69 -8.23
C ILE A 133 20.86 -11.80 -9.48
N GLY A 134 21.75 -10.83 -9.49
CA GLY A 134 21.96 -9.96 -10.63
C GLY A 134 23.44 -9.78 -10.93
N ALA A 135 23.76 -9.08 -11.99
CA ALA A 135 25.12 -8.72 -12.32
C ALA A 135 25.20 -7.28 -12.84
N TYR A 136 26.26 -6.59 -12.50
CA TYR A 136 26.61 -5.28 -13.04
C TYR A 136 28.10 -5.27 -13.42
N ASN A 137 28.41 -4.88 -14.65
CA ASN A 137 29.78 -4.95 -15.20
C ASN A 137 30.46 -6.31 -15.00
N GLY A 138 29.72 -7.41 -15.16
CA GLY A 138 30.24 -8.77 -15.00
C GLY A 138 30.47 -9.21 -13.54
N LYS A 139 30.16 -8.38 -12.55
CA LYS A 139 30.28 -8.70 -11.13
C LYS A 139 28.92 -8.99 -10.53
N ILE A 140 28.87 -10.00 -9.66
CA ILE A 140 27.62 -10.53 -9.11
C ILE A 140 27.11 -9.65 -7.96
N ILE A 141 25.78 -9.54 -7.87
CA ILE A 141 25.04 -8.92 -6.77
C ILE A 141 23.99 -9.93 -6.30
N PHE A 142 23.98 -10.21 -5.01
CA PHE A 142 22.94 -11.00 -4.34
C PHE A 142 22.00 -10.09 -3.56
N GLU A 143 20.73 -10.38 -3.66
CA GLU A 143 19.68 -9.78 -2.84
C GLU A 143 19.03 -10.86 -1.99
N ARG A 144 18.73 -10.55 -0.74
CA ARG A 144 17.95 -11.37 0.16
C ARG A 144 16.93 -10.49 0.87
N ASN A 145 15.68 -10.96 0.89
CA ASN A 145 14.55 -10.34 1.56
C ASN A 145 14.05 -11.23 2.69
N LEU A 146 13.80 -10.64 3.84
CA LEU A 146 13.15 -11.30 4.97
C LEU A 146 12.21 -10.32 5.67
N GLY A 147 10.96 -10.72 5.85
CA GLY A 147 9.99 -9.81 6.45
C GLY A 147 8.66 -10.46 6.80
N VAL A 148 7.71 -9.62 7.12
CA VAL A 148 6.35 -10.02 7.48
C VAL A 148 5.36 -8.98 6.98
N ASN A 149 4.20 -9.45 6.54
CA ASN A 149 3.07 -8.62 6.20
C ASN A 149 1.86 -9.12 7.00
N PHE A 150 1.25 -8.25 7.80
CA PHE A 150 0.00 -8.57 8.46
C PHE A 150 -0.98 -7.39 8.39
N TRP A 151 -2.25 -7.74 8.26
CA TRP A 151 -3.32 -6.76 8.14
C TRP A 151 -4.63 -7.37 8.65
N GLY A 152 -5.60 -6.51 8.87
CA GLY A 152 -6.91 -6.97 9.31
C GLY A 152 -7.77 -5.86 9.88
N ASN A 153 -8.78 -6.29 10.64
CA ASN A 153 -9.69 -5.40 11.33
C ASN A 153 -9.61 -5.65 12.84
N LEU A 154 -9.57 -4.57 13.62
CA LEU A 154 -9.72 -4.60 15.07
C LEU A 154 -11.19 -4.51 15.49
N SER A 155 -12.07 -4.08 14.59
CA SER A 155 -13.52 -4.01 14.76
C SER A 155 -14.14 -3.71 13.38
N GLU A 156 -15.45 -3.56 13.33
CA GLU A 156 -16.15 -3.15 12.10
C GLU A 156 -15.68 -1.80 11.53
N ARG A 157 -15.09 -0.94 12.35
CA ARG A 157 -14.68 0.41 11.95
C ARG A 157 -13.17 0.63 11.92
N PHE A 158 -12.40 -0.15 12.64
CA PHE A 158 -10.95 -0.01 12.70
C PHE A 158 -10.28 -1.12 11.91
N SER A 159 -9.42 -0.72 10.99
CA SER A 159 -8.55 -1.61 10.23
C SER A 159 -7.10 -1.17 10.32
N TYR A 160 -6.21 -2.12 10.13
CA TYR A 160 -4.78 -1.90 10.21
C TYR A 160 -4.05 -2.66 9.12
N SER A 161 -2.88 -2.15 8.75
CA SER A 161 -1.89 -2.87 7.95
C SER A 161 -0.49 -2.62 8.50
N PHE A 162 0.34 -3.63 8.44
CA PHE A 162 1.75 -3.58 8.81
C PHE A 162 2.54 -4.43 7.82
N TYR A 163 3.58 -3.83 7.26
CA TYR A 163 4.53 -4.49 6.37
C TYR A 163 5.93 -4.11 6.81
N PHE A 164 6.76 -5.11 7.01
CA PHE A 164 8.19 -4.94 7.27
C PHE A 164 8.97 -5.88 6.37
N ASN A 165 9.99 -5.36 5.69
CA ASN A 165 10.88 -6.14 4.85
C ASN A 165 12.31 -5.65 5.02
N ASP A 166 13.19 -6.51 5.50
CA ASP A 166 14.63 -6.31 5.57
C ASP A 166 15.27 -6.82 4.28
N ILE A 167 15.90 -5.92 3.53
CA ILE A 167 16.46 -6.16 2.22
C ILE A 167 17.98 -6.00 2.30
N ASN A 168 18.69 -7.07 2.02
CA ASN A 168 20.14 -7.11 2.09
C ASN A 168 20.72 -7.34 0.70
N TYR A 169 21.52 -6.40 0.22
CA TYR A 169 22.33 -6.54 -0.97
C TYR A 169 23.78 -6.84 -0.60
N ASN A 170 24.41 -7.77 -1.32
CA ASN A 170 25.78 -8.18 -1.09
C ASN A 170 26.46 -8.54 -2.43
N GLY A 171 27.71 -8.14 -2.60
CA GLY A 171 28.51 -8.52 -3.76
C GLY A 171 29.33 -7.40 -4.39
N ASP A 172 30.37 -7.80 -5.06
CA ASP A 172 31.36 -6.88 -5.68
C ASP A 172 30.75 -5.98 -6.78
N GLY A 173 29.64 -6.40 -7.38
CA GLY A 173 28.91 -5.59 -8.35
C GLY A 173 28.42 -4.27 -7.78
N LEU A 174 28.15 -4.19 -6.46
CA LEU A 174 27.73 -2.95 -5.80
C LEU A 174 28.80 -1.87 -5.82
N LYS A 175 30.08 -2.25 -5.82
CA LYS A 175 31.24 -1.34 -5.86
C LYS A 175 31.35 -0.61 -7.20
N GLU A 176 30.82 -1.23 -8.26
CA GLU A 176 30.90 -0.72 -9.63
C GLU A 176 29.77 0.25 -9.99
N ILE A 177 28.71 0.30 -9.18
CA ILE A 177 27.57 1.18 -9.43
C ILE A 177 27.92 2.60 -8.98
N PRO A 178 28.12 3.57 -9.91
CA PRO A 178 28.47 4.93 -9.54
C PRO A 178 27.38 5.56 -8.66
N ALA A 179 27.81 6.18 -7.56
CA ALA A 179 26.90 6.91 -6.67
C ALA A 179 25.61 6.12 -6.32
N TRP A 180 25.73 4.78 -6.17
CA TRP A 180 24.59 3.96 -5.85
C TRP A 180 24.05 4.29 -4.47
N ASN A 181 22.92 4.95 -4.43
CA ASN A 181 22.21 5.32 -3.21
C ASN A 181 21.16 4.26 -2.82
N GLY A 182 21.17 3.11 -3.51
CA GLY A 182 20.15 2.10 -3.36
C GLY A 182 18.83 2.51 -4.00
N ASP A 183 17.79 1.74 -3.77
CA ASP A 183 16.44 2.16 -4.12
C ASP A 183 16.01 3.25 -3.14
N ARG A 184 15.74 4.46 -3.64
CA ARG A 184 15.29 5.61 -2.84
C ARG A 184 14.00 5.35 -2.08
N LYS A 185 13.28 4.29 -2.43
CA LYS A 185 12.07 3.84 -1.71
C LYS A 185 12.35 3.29 -0.32
N PHE A 186 13.59 2.96 0.01
CA PHE A 186 13.94 2.30 1.26
C PHE A 186 14.85 3.15 2.12
N VAL A 187 14.76 2.94 3.43
CA VAL A 187 15.69 3.56 4.39
C VAL A 187 16.92 2.69 4.50
N ASN A 188 18.10 3.26 4.22
CA ASN A 188 19.36 2.56 4.40
C ASN A 188 19.75 2.52 5.88
N ILE A 189 19.93 1.32 6.43
CA ILE A 189 20.29 1.10 7.84
C ILE A 189 21.73 0.58 7.98
N GLY A 190 22.40 0.25 6.90
CA GLY A 190 23.74 -0.30 6.94
C GLY A 190 24.86 0.73 7.05
N ASP A 191 26.11 0.25 7.15
CA ASP A 191 27.29 1.09 7.03
C ASP A 191 27.33 1.74 5.64
N LYS A 192 27.22 3.07 5.62
CA LYS A 192 27.25 3.85 4.37
C LYS A 192 28.57 3.75 3.64
N ASN A 193 29.66 3.37 4.33
CA ASN A 193 31.00 3.21 3.77
C ASN A 193 31.26 1.80 3.23
N ALA A 194 30.44 0.81 3.57
CA ALA A 194 30.55 -0.53 3.00
C ALA A 194 30.10 -0.49 1.54
N LEU A 195 31.05 -0.66 0.62
CA LEU A 195 30.80 -0.59 -0.82
C LEU A 195 30.15 -1.88 -1.36
N ASP A 196 30.39 -3.01 -0.73
CA ASP A 196 29.96 -4.35 -1.15
C ASP A 196 28.74 -4.90 -0.41
N LYS A 197 28.21 -4.14 0.54
CA LYS A 197 27.02 -4.50 1.33
C LYS A 197 26.12 -3.31 1.53
N LYS A 198 24.83 -3.48 1.32
CA LYS A 198 23.80 -2.47 1.56
C LYS A 198 22.58 -3.12 2.20
N ASN A 199 22.11 -2.53 3.29
CA ASN A 199 20.94 -2.98 4.03
C ASN A 199 19.87 -1.90 3.97
N TYR A 200 18.65 -2.29 3.63
CA TYR A 200 17.51 -1.41 3.53
C TYR A 200 16.31 -2.00 4.25
N ASN A 201 15.58 -1.16 4.95
CA ASN A 201 14.31 -1.54 5.55
C ASN A 201 13.16 -0.83 4.85
N ASP A 202 12.13 -1.61 4.51
CA ASP A 202 10.85 -1.10 4.06
C ASP A 202 9.82 -1.34 5.17
N LEU A 203 9.51 -0.28 5.92
CA LEU A 203 8.50 -0.30 6.97
C LEU A 203 7.30 0.50 6.50
N ARG A 204 6.13 -0.14 6.50
CA ARG A 204 4.85 0.49 6.21
C ARG A 204 3.84 0.08 7.28
N VAL A 205 3.13 1.05 7.80
CA VAL A 205 2.10 0.83 8.81
C VAL A 205 0.96 1.81 8.60
N SER A 206 -0.27 1.35 8.73
CA SER A 206 -1.42 2.24 8.73
C SER A 206 -2.49 1.76 9.70
N LEU A 207 -3.17 2.73 10.31
CA LEU A 207 -4.39 2.55 11.08
C LEU A 207 -5.48 3.38 10.41
N THR A 208 -6.62 2.78 10.14
CA THR A 208 -7.73 3.42 9.46
C THR A 208 -9.01 3.30 10.27
N TYR A 209 -9.67 4.43 10.49
CA TYR A 209 -11.02 4.49 11.06
C TYR A 209 -12.01 4.81 9.95
N SER A 210 -12.98 3.92 9.78
CA SER A 210 -14.04 4.03 8.77
C SER A 210 -15.31 4.59 9.40
N PHE A 211 -15.96 5.50 8.69
CA PHE A 211 -17.23 6.08 9.05
C PHE A 211 -18.15 6.13 7.82
N LYS A 212 -19.39 6.56 8.02
CA LYS A 212 -20.35 6.67 6.92
C LYS A 212 -19.78 7.56 5.80
N ASN A 213 -19.67 7.00 4.62
CA ASN A 213 -19.20 7.65 3.40
C ASN A 213 -17.72 8.10 3.43
N GLY A 214 -16.86 7.47 4.24
CA GLY A 214 -15.46 7.84 4.23
C GLY A 214 -14.59 7.13 5.25
N PHE A 215 -13.34 7.55 5.31
CA PHE A 215 -12.39 7.09 6.31
C PHE A 215 -11.34 8.16 6.64
N ILE A 216 -10.74 8.01 7.79
CA ILE A 216 -9.50 8.69 8.16
C ILE A 216 -8.42 7.65 8.40
N SER A 217 -7.25 7.85 7.84
CA SER A 217 -6.11 6.94 7.97
C SER A 217 -4.88 7.73 8.39
N ALA A 218 -4.11 7.16 9.30
CA ALA A 218 -2.82 7.68 9.71
C ALA A 218 -1.79 6.56 9.74
N GLY A 219 -0.54 6.89 9.45
CA GLY A 219 0.51 5.88 9.43
C GLY A 219 1.78 6.36 8.77
N GLN A 220 2.59 5.40 8.33
CA GLN A 220 3.78 5.60 7.52
C GLN A 220 3.68 4.69 6.30
N ASP A 221 3.65 5.27 5.12
CA ASP A 221 3.58 4.51 3.85
C ASP A 221 4.07 5.40 2.70
N ARG A 222 4.07 4.85 1.51
CA ARG A 222 4.18 5.58 0.25
C ARG A 222 2.77 5.86 -0.25
N LEU A 223 2.56 7.09 -0.68
CA LEU A 223 1.32 7.48 -1.32
C LEU A 223 1.64 7.89 -2.76
N SER A 224 0.68 7.69 -3.64
CA SER A 224 0.77 8.09 -5.02
C SER A 224 -0.43 8.96 -5.37
N PHE A 225 -0.20 10.12 -5.97
CA PHE A 225 -1.25 11.03 -6.38
C PHE A 225 -1.17 11.24 -7.88
N GLY A 226 -2.05 10.58 -8.61
CA GLY A 226 -2.13 10.61 -10.06
C GLY A 226 -2.43 9.25 -10.67
N TYR A 227 -2.60 9.24 -12.00
CA TYR A 227 -2.82 8.03 -12.80
C TYR A 227 -1.59 7.62 -13.61
N GLY A 228 -0.45 8.27 -13.38
CA GLY A 228 0.81 7.91 -14.05
C GLY A 228 1.31 6.54 -13.60
N GLN A 229 1.69 5.70 -14.56
CA GLN A 229 2.18 4.34 -14.25
C GLN A 229 3.62 4.35 -13.75
N GLN A 230 4.48 5.19 -14.31
CA GLN A 230 5.91 5.24 -13.93
C GLN A 230 6.24 6.40 -13.00
N SER A 231 5.55 7.53 -13.14
CA SER A 231 5.74 8.70 -12.28
C SER A 231 4.47 9.55 -12.21
N ASN A 232 4.28 10.20 -11.08
CA ASN A 232 3.23 11.20 -10.88
C ASN A 232 3.88 12.54 -10.52
N VAL A 233 3.28 13.62 -10.99
CA VAL A 233 3.85 14.98 -10.84
C VAL A 233 3.74 15.47 -9.40
N ILE A 234 2.64 15.13 -8.70
CA ILE A 234 2.40 15.64 -7.34
C ILE A 234 3.09 14.75 -6.30
N LEU A 235 2.83 13.44 -6.35
CA LEU A 235 3.36 12.49 -5.39
C LEU A 235 3.56 11.14 -6.05
N SER A 236 4.81 10.72 -6.17
CA SER A 236 5.15 9.45 -6.80
C SER A 236 5.47 8.36 -5.77
N GLN A 237 5.28 7.12 -6.18
CA GLN A 237 5.63 5.94 -5.38
C GLN A 237 7.15 5.73 -5.19
N ASN A 238 7.98 6.60 -5.76
CA ASN A 238 9.44 6.45 -5.75
C ASN A 238 10.12 7.11 -4.53
N ALA A 239 9.36 7.78 -3.66
CA ALA A 239 9.86 8.31 -2.41
C ALA A 239 10.03 7.18 -1.37
N PRO A 240 10.90 7.31 -0.36
CA PRO A 240 10.85 6.50 0.85
C PRO A 240 9.48 6.61 1.54
N THR A 241 9.18 5.70 2.46
CA THR A 241 7.98 5.80 3.30
C THR A 241 8.06 7.03 4.19
N TYR A 242 6.94 7.69 4.39
CA TYR A 242 6.83 8.90 5.23
C TYR A 242 5.54 8.87 6.05
N PRO A 243 5.52 9.53 7.21
CA PRO A 243 4.31 9.67 8.00
C PRO A 243 3.25 10.46 7.24
N PHE A 244 2.00 10.07 7.40
CA PHE A 244 0.87 10.74 6.76
C PHE A 244 -0.40 10.71 7.60
N ILE A 245 -1.29 11.66 7.32
CA ILE A 245 -2.71 11.64 7.71
C ILE A 245 -3.52 11.86 6.44
N ARG A 246 -4.51 11.00 6.19
CA ARG A 246 -5.40 11.07 5.04
C ARG A 246 -6.84 11.01 5.49
N LEU A 247 -7.68 11.86 4.91
CA LEU A 247 -9.14 11.82 5.02
C LEU A 247 -9.72 11.68 3.62
N LYS A 248 -10.60 10.71 3.45
CA LYS A 248 -11.48 10.57 2.28
C LYS A 248 -12.92 10.67 2.74
N TYR A 249 -13.69 11.53 2.10
CA TYR A 249 -15.11 11.72 2.43
C TYR A 249 -15.94 11.95 1.18
N LEU A 250 -17.03 11.21 1.06
CA LEU A 250 -18.00 11.29 -0.04
C LEU A 250 -19.32 11.87 0.50
N PRO A 251 -19.45 13.20 0.60
CA PRO A 251 -20.69 13.82 1.08
C PRO A 251 -21.88 13.49 0.18
N PHE A 252 -21.65 13.35 -1.11
CA PHE A 252 -22.63 13.02 -2.13
C PHE A 252 -22.06 12.00 -3.12
N LYS A 253 -22.94 11.29 -3.85
CA LYS A 253 -22.53 10.25 -4.81
C LYS A 253 -21.55 10.73 -5.90
N LYS A 254 -21.53 12.02 -6.22
CA LYS A 254 -20.69 12.61 -7.28
C LYS A 254 -19.59 13.51 -6.75
N VAL A 255 -19.48 13.70 -5.44
CA VAL A 255 -18.51 14.61 -4.83
C VAL A 255 -17.66 13.83 -3.85
N GLN A 256 -16.35 13.85 -4.07
CA GLN A 256 -15.37 13.26 -3.18
C GLN A 256 -14.43 14.35 -2.69
N PHE A 257 -14.28 14.43 -1.38
CA PHE A 257 -13.29 15.26 -0.70
C PHE A 257 -12.13 14.38 -0.27
N ASN A 258 -10.91 14.79 -0.62
CA ASN A 258 -9.68 14.17 -0.15
C ASN A 258 -8.82 15.23 0.55
N TYR A 259 -8.34 14.91 1.73
CA TYR A 259 -7.30 15.65 2.43
C TYR A 259 -6.12 14.73 2.67
N LEU A 260 -4.93 15.21 2.37
CA LEU A 260 -3.68 14.51 2.60
C LEU A 260 -2.68 15.47 3.24
N HIS A 261 -2.17 15.06 4.39
CA HIS A 261 -1.01 15.70 5.02
C HIS A 261 0.12 14.67 5.10
N ALA A 262 1.22 14.97 4.41
CA ALA A 262 2.40 14.12 4.35
C ALA A 262 3.59 14.87 4.96
N PHE A 263 4.32 14.20 5.85
CA PHE A 263 5.53 14.74 6.47
C PHE A 263 6.73 14.32 5.62
N LEU A 264 7.01 15.10 4.58
CA LEU A 264 8.11 14.84 3.67
C LEU A 264 9.39 15.47 4.20
N GLN A 265 10.48 14.73 4.20
CA GLN A 265 11.80 15.23 4.56
C GLN A 265 12.79 14.85 3.48
N SER A 266 13.48 15.85 2.91
CA SER A 266 14.60 15.63 2.01
C SER A 266 15.91 15.75 2.79
N ASN A 267 16.77 14.72 2.65
CA ASN A 267 18.15 14.78 3.15
C ASN A 267 19.13 15.38 2.11
N ILE A 268 18.60 15.87 0.99
CA ILE A 268 19.39 16.51 -0.05
C ILE A 268 19.57 17.96 0.34
N ILE A 269 20.80 18.36 0.64
CA ILE A 269 21.17 19.74 0.83
C ILE A 269 21.43 20.33 -0.55
N ASP A 270 20.60 21.28 -0.97
CA ASP A 270 20.88 22.07 -2.16
C ASP A 270 22.01 23.07 -1.83
N LYS A 271 23.23 22.75 -2.25
CA LYS A 271 24.40 23.60 -2.03
C LYS A 271 24.36 24.92 -2.78
N ASN A 272 23.46 25.04 -3.77
CA ASN A 272 23.31 26.25 -4.58
C ASN A 272 22.16 27.14 -4.10
N ALA A 273 21.36 26.68 -3.14
CA ALA A 273 20.34 27.51 -2.54
C ALA A 273 21.00 28.50 -1.58
N GLU A 274 20.94 29.78 -1.89
CA GLU A 274 21.33 30.89 -1.00
C GLU A 274 20.33 31.03 0.16
N TYR A 275 20.16 30.00 0.95
CA TYR A 275 19.44 30.13 2.21
C TYR A 275 20.42 30.50 3.31
N PRO A 276 20.11 31.51 4.15
CA PRO A 276 21.01 32.02 5.20
C PRO A 276 21.24 31.00 6.33
N PHE A 277 20.59 29.84 6.26
CA PHE A 277 20.77 28.73 7.18
C PHE A 277 20.82 27.43 6.37
N ASN A 278 21.78 26.54 6.67
CA ASN A 278 21.86 25.18 6.13
C ASN A 278 20.65 24.32 6.59
N THR A 279 19.45 24.77 6.32
CA THR A 279 18.24 24.02 6.64
C THR A 279 17.94 23.02 5.52
N PRO A 280 17.59 21.77 5.86
CA PRO A 280 17.07 20.83 4.88
C PRO A 280 15.88 21.45 4.16
N THR A 281 15.91 21.45 2.83
CA THR A 281 14.73 21.86 2.05
C THR A 281 13.62 20.84 2.28
N TYR A 282 12.56 21.26 2.95
CA TYR A 282 11.33 20.47 3.05
C TYR A 282 10.58 20.65 1.72
N GLY A 283 10.50 19.56 0.95
CA GLY A 283 9.72 19.49 -0.27
C GLY A 283 8.33 18.95 -0.02
#